data_f9a108bfe97063461af2261800580568
#
_entry.id   f9a108bfe97063461af2261800580568
#
_cell.length_a   1.000
_cell.length_b   1.000
_cell.length_c   1.000
_cell.angle_alpha   90.00
_cell.angle_beta   90.00
_cell.angle_gamma   90.00
#
_symmetry.space_group_name_H-M   'P 1'
#
loop_
_entity.id
_entity.type
_entity.pdbx_description
1 polymer ?
#
loop_
_entity_poly.entity_id
_entity_poly.type
_entity_poly.pdbx_seq_one_letter_code
_entity_poly.pdbx_strand_id
1 'polypeptide(L)'
;MRFTDAHAPGPLCHLSRYGLMTGTYPFRTDISVWPTKPVIQEKEDTIAKLLSRQGYQTAMVGKWHLGFRETGYDNPLPGGPVDQGFQSYFGIRASTDIPPYFYIRGDKAVMPPTDEIGDNATDGWSPIQGEFWRAGGISPDLKLDRVLPRLTAEAIEVIKNRDEEKPLML
;
A
#
# COMPACT_ATOMS: atom_id res chain seq x y z
N MET A 1 4.16 -19.97 -14.61
CA MET A 1 3.72 -20.85 -13.50
C MET A 1 2.21 -20.75 -13.39
N ARG A 2 1.51 -21.85 -13.14
CA ARG A 2 0.05 -21.89 -12.94
C ARG A 2 -0.24 -22.55 -11.59
N PHE A 3 -0.90 -21.81 -10.70
CA PHE A 3 -1.36 -22.33 -9.43
C PHE A 3 -2.78 -22.90 -9.62
N THR A 4 -3.00 -24.14 -9.21
CA THR A 4 -4.29 -24.82 -9.28
C THR A 4 -5.05 -24.81 -7.96
N ASP A 5 -4.34 -24.44 -6.88
CA ASP A 5 -4.89 -24.33 -5.53
C ASP A 5 -4.14 -23.20 -4.81
N ALA A 6 -4.73 -22.01 -4.76
CA ALA A 6 -4.15 -20.83 -4.16
C ALA A 6 -5.17 -20.12 -3.28
N HIS A 7 -4.83 -19.91 -2.01
CA HIS A 7 -5.69 -19.32 -0.99
C HIS A 7 -5.09 -18.05 -0.41
N ALA A 8 -5.93 -17.03 -0.25
CA ALA A 8 -5.57 -15.87 0.53
C ALA A 8 -5.50 -16.21 2.03
N PRO A 9 -4.50 -15.73 2.77
CA PRO A 9 -4.35 -16.07 4.19
C PRO A 9 -5.38 -15.40 5.10
N GLY A 10 -6.21 -14.50 4.59
CA GLY A 10 -7.27 -13.82 5.35
C GLY A 10 -8.34 -13.19 4.46
N PRO A 11 -9.53 -12.91 5.00
CA PRO A 11 -10.69 -12.46 4.23
C PRO A 11 -10.68 -10.94 3.91
N LEU A 12 -9.79 -10.16 4.53
CA LEU A 12 -9.68 -8.71 4.34
C LEU A 12 -8.32 -8.34 3.76
N CYS A 13 -8.26 -7.16 3.11
CA CYS A 13 -7.09 -6.72 2.40
C CYS A 13 -5.81 -6.65 3.26
N HIS A 14 -5.85 -6.05 4.44
CA HIS A 14 -4.67 -5.96 5.32
C HIS A 14 -4.25 -7.32 5.88
N LEU A 15 -5.19 -8.22 6.16
CA LEU A 15 -4.87 -9.58 6.62
C LEU A 15 -4.15 -10.39 5.54
N SER A 16 -4.67 -10.36 4.31
CA SER A 16 -4.03 -11.04 3.17
C SER A 16 -2.67 -10.43 2.84
N ARG A 17 -2.54 -9.10 2.92
CA ARG A 17 -1.27 -8.39 2.70
C ARG A 17 -0.22 -8.73 3.76
N TYR A 18 -0.62 -8.80 5.03
CA TYR A 18 0.25 -9.23 6.11
C TYR A 18 0.80 -10.63 5.86
N GLY A 19 -0.09 -11.58 5.56
CA GLY A 19 0.32 -12.95 5.28
C GLY A 19 1.22 -13.08 4.05
N LEU A 20 0.93 -12.34 2.96
CA LEU A 20 1.79 -12.29 1.78
C LEU A 20 3.18 -11.73 2.10
N MET A 21 3.25 -10.67 2.89
CA MET A 21 4.52 -10.01 3.23
C MET A 21 5.37 -10.83 4.18
N THR A 22 4.77 -11.50 5.18
CA THR A 22 5.51 -12.11 6.30
C THR A 22 5.56 -13.63 6.26
N GLY A 23 4.75 -14.27 5.39
CA GLY A 23 4.58 -15.73 5.40
C GLY A 23 3.86 -16.27 6.65
N THR A 24 3.26 -15.38 7.46
CA THR A 24 2.60 -15.72 8.73
C THR A 24 1.10 -15.55 8.61
N TYR A 25 0.33 -16.51 9.10
CA TYR A 25 -1.12 -16.38 9.16
C TYR A 25 -1.54 -15.24 10.09
N PRO A 26 -2.47 -14.36 9.66
CA PRO A 26 -2.85 -13.17 10.42
C PRO A 26 -3.51 -13.47 11.78
N PHE A 27 -4.14 -14.63 11.97
CA PHE A 27 -4.74 -15.02 13.25
C PHE A 27 -3.71 -15.30 14.37
N ARG A 28 -2.41 -15.29 14.03
CA ARG A 28 -1.31 -15.40 15.01
C ARG A 28 -0.85 -14.04 15.54
N THR A 29 -1.42 -12.97 15.03
CA THR A 29 -1.04 -11.60 15.35
C THR A 29 -2.30 -10.78 15.62
N ASP A 30 -2.24 -9.89 16.62
CA ASP A 30 -3.34 -8.94 16.85
C ASP A 30 -3.30 -7.84 15.79
N ILE A 31 -4.11 -8.03 14.75
CA ILE A 31 -4.24 -7.08 13.64
C ILE A 31 -5.63 -6.45 13.69
N SER A 32 -5.69 -5.15 13.98
CA SER A 32 -6.95 -4.40 13.96
C SER A 32 -7.56 -4.34 12.55
N VAL A 33 -8.87 -4.13 12.48
CA VAL A 33 -9.60 -3.99 11.21
C VAL A 33 -9.06 -2.83 10.36
N TRP A 34 -8.64 -1.75 11.00
CA TRP A 34 -8.09 -0.57 10.35
C TRP A 34 -6.70 -0.27 10.94
N PRO A 35 -5.62 -0.74 10.33
CA PRO A 35 -4.28 -0.50 10.84
C PRO A 35 -3.96 1.01 10.83
N THR A 36 -3.89 1.62 12.00
CA THR A 36 -3.45 2.99 12.23
C THR A 36 -1.99 3.08 12.65
N LYS A 37 -1.38 1.93 12.90
CA LYS A 37 0.04 1.78 13.26
C LYS A 37 0.63 0.66 12.41
N PRO A 38 1.97 0.62 12.22
CA PRO A 38 2.61 -0.49 11.52
C PRO A 38 2.28 -1.82 12.18
N VAL A 39 1.71 -2.76 11.41
CA VAL A 39 1.38 -4.10 11.90
C VAL A 39 2.56 -5.07 11.74
N ILE A 40 3.47 -4.81 10.79
CA ILE A 40 4.73 -5.56 10.65
C ILE A 40 5.76 -4.92 11.57
N GLN A 41 6.31 -5.70 12.49
CA GLN A 41 7.34 -5.22 13.41
C GLN A 41 8.70 -5.11 12.70
N GLU A 42 9.57 -4.21 13.14
CA GLU A 42 10.89 -3.99 12.53
C GLU A 42 11.75 -5.27 12.45
N LYS A 43 11.62 -6.13 13.46
CA LYS A 43 12.35 -7.41 13.56
C LYS A 43 11.78 -8.53 12.70
N GLU A 44 10.57 -8.37 12.17
CA GLU A 44 9.95 -9.39 11.32
C GLU A 44 10.59 -9.39 9.94
N ASP A 45 10.86 -10.58 9.44
CA ASP A 45 11.26 -10.77 8.05
C ASP A 45 10.06 -10.60 7.13
N THR A 46 10.34 -10.01 5.97
CA THR A 46 9.37 -9.89 4.89
C THR A 46 9.94 -10.46 3.61
N ILE A 47 9.07 -10.80 2.67
CA ILE A 47 9.51 -11.26 1.35
C ILE A 47 10.42 -10.22 0.67
N ALA A 48 10.16 -8.93 0.84
CA ALA A 48 10.98 -7.87 0.29
C ALA A 48 12.37 -7.80 0.97
N LYS A 49 12.45 -7.89 2.31
CA LYS A 49 13.73 -7.98 3.02
C LYS A 49 14.53 -9.20 2.59
N LEU A 50 13.85 -10.35 2.47
CA LEU A 50 14.49 -11.60 2.04
C LEU A 50 15.10 -11.46 0.64
N LEU A 51 14.31 -11.01 -0.33
CA LEU A 51 14.76 -10.88 -1.72
C LEU A 51 15.81 -9.78 -1.88
N SER A 52 15.70 -8.67 -1.17
CA SER A 52 16.72 -7.62 -1.16
C SER A 52 18.08 -8.18 -0.67
N ARG A 53 18.11 -9.02 0.38
CA ARG A 53 19.32 -9.70 0.84
C ARG A 53 19.89 -10.69 -0.18
N GLN A 54 19.06 -11.18 -1.11
CA GLN A 54 19.47 -12.07 -2.21
C GLN A 54 19.85 -11.30 -3.49
N GLY A 55 20.01 -9.98 -3.41
CA GLY A 55 20.46 -9.16 -4.53
C GLY A 55 19.35 -8.70 -5.48
N TYR A 56 18.08 -8.93 -5.16
CA TYR A 56 16.99 -8.37 -5.94
C TYR A 56 16.90 -6.84 -5.77
N GLN A 57 16.58 -6.16 -6.86
CA GLN A 57 16.00 -4.84 -6.80
C GLN A 57 14.54 -4.99 -6.36
N THR A 58 14.15 -4.30 -5.29
CA THR A 58 12.81 -4.41 -4.72
C THR A 58 12.08 -3.09 -4.82
N ALA A 59 10.91 -3.09 -5.44
CA ALA A 59 10.06 -1.92 -5.60
C ALA A 59 8.60 -2.29 -5.28
N MET A 60 7.87 -1.33 -4.77
CA MET A 60 6.42 -1.48 -4.59
C MET A 60 5.70 -0.29 -5.18
N VAL A 61 4.67 -0.57 -5.97
CA VAL A 61 3.73 0.44 -6.47
C VAL A 61 2.31 0.01 -6.11
N GLY A 62 1.58 0.88 -5.42
CA GLY A 62 0.19 0.62 -5.09
C GLY A 62 -0.19 0.85 -3.64
N LYS A 63 -1.24 0.16 -3.20
CA LYS A 63 -1.80 0.25 -1.86
C LYS A 63 -0.93 -0.46 -0.84
N TRP A 64 -0.58 0.21 0.28
CA TRP A 64 0.10 -0.43 1.40
C TRP A 64 -0.86 -1.13 2.37
N HIS A 65 -1.63 -0.38 3.12
CA HIS A 65 -2.66 -0.84 4.06
C HIS A 65 -2.16 -1.77 5.19
N LEU A 66 -0.91 -1.62 5.58
CA LEU A 66 -0.33 -2.31 6.74
C LEU A 66 0.15 -1.31 7.82
N GLY A 67 -0.36 -0.08 7.73
CA GLY A 67 -0.11 0.98 8.69
C GLY A 67 1.23 1.71 8.50
N PHE A 68 1.25 2.91 9.03
CA PHE A 68 2.41 3.78 9.17
C PHE A 68 2.40 4.37 10.57
N ARG A 69 3.54 4.81 11.07
CA ARG A 69 3.62 5.65 12.27
C ARG A 69 3.43 7.11 11.84
N GLU A 70 2.19 7.58 11.93
CA GLU A 70 1.79 8.88 11.43
C GLU A 70 1.92 9.93 12.54
N THR A 71 2.76 10.96 12.32
CA THR A 71 2.96 12.11 13.22
C THR A 71 2.72 13.44 12.51
N GLY A 72 1.85 13.41 11.50
CA GLY A 72 1.59 14.48 10.56
C GLY A 72 2.13 14.14 9.18
N TYR A 73 1.62 14.79 8.15
CA TYR A 73 1.89 14.42 6.76
C TYR A 73 3.02 15.25 6.12
N ASP A 74 3.56 16.24 6.84
CA ASP A 74 4.81 16.95 6.50
C ASP A 74 6.05 16.18 6.99
N ASN A 75 5.86 15.15 7.79
CA ASN A 75 6.91 14.32 8.38
C ASN A 75 7.07 13.01 7.62
N PRO A 76 8.20 12.31 7.77
CA PRO A 76 8.31 10.92 7.33
C PRO A 76 7.24 10.02 7.97
N LEU A 77 6.86 8.97 7.23
CA LEU A 77 5.85 7.98 7.60
C LEU A 77 6.52 6.61 7.86
N PRO A 78 7.18 6.43 9.01
CA PRO A 78 7.92 5.20 9.30
C PRO A 78 7.01 3.98 9.42
N GLY A 79 7.60 2.79 9.22
CA GLY A 79 6.91 1.51 9.28
C GLY A 79 6.26 1.09 7.97
N GLY A 80 6.41 1.91 6.94
CA GLY A 80 5.91 1.65 5.59
C GLY A 80 6.78 0.70 4.75
N PRO A 81 6.52 0.61 3.44
CA PRO A 81 7.20 -0.32 2.54
C PRO A 81 8.72 -0.23 2.55
N VAL A 82 9.29 0.98 2.62
CA VAL A 82 10.75 1.15 2.61
C VAL A 82 11.42 0.56 3.86
N ASP A 83 10.76 0.63 5.01
CA ASP A 83 11.25 0.00 6.24
C ASP A 83 11.05 -1.52 6.23
N GLN A 84 10.21 -2.00 5.33
CA GLN A 84 9.90 -3.41 5.17
C GLN A 84 10.63 -4.08 4.00
N GLY A 85 11.69 -3.43 3.48
CA GLY A 85 12.64 -4.02 2.55
C GLY A 85 12.43 -3.65 1.08
N PHE A 86 11.50 -2.78 0.74
CA PHE A 86 11.41 -2.20 -0.58
C PHE A 86 12.37 -1.01 -0.72
N GLN A 87 13.22 -1.05 -1.75
CA GLN A 87 14.16 0.04 -2.04
C GLN A 87 13.45 1.28 -2.58
N SER A 88 12.30 1.09 -3.21
CA SER A 88 11.46 2.19 -3.65
C SER A 88 9.98 1.89 -3.42
N TYR A 89 9.23 2.93 -3.15
CA TYR A 89 7.78 2.86 -3.00
C TYR A 89 7.11 4.07 -3.64
N PHE A 90 6.04 3.83 -4.39
CA PHE A 90 5.05 4.85 -4.75
C PHE A 90 3.65 4.27 -4.60
N GLY A 91 2.80 4.94 -3.86
CA GLY A 91 1.46 4.39 -3.66
C GLY A 91 0.57 5.23 -2.78
N ILE A 92 -0.44 4.56 -2.24
CA ILE A 92 -1.44 5.15 -1.34
C ILE A 92 -1.44 4.43 0.01
N ARG A 93 -1.78 5.17 1.05
CA ARG A 93 -1.80 4.72 2.44
C ARG A 93 -2.66 3.48 2.64
N ALA A 94 -3.88 3.53 2.14
CA ALA A 94 -4.88 2.46 2.22
C ALA A 94 -5.62 2.35 0.89
N SER A 95 -6.93 2.04 0.89
CA SER A 95 -7.75 2.03 -0.34
C SER A 95 -8.28 3.43 -0.69
N THR A 96 -8.79 3.56 -1.91
CA THR A 96 -9.48 4.78 -2.40
C THR A 96 -10.84 5.04 -1.74
N ASP A 97 -11.22 4.22 -0.77
CA ASP A 97 -12.42 4.37 0.06
C ASP A 97 -12.11 4.63 1.54
N ILE A 98 -10.81 4.75 1.90
CA ILE A 98 -10.35 4.94 3.30
C ILE A 98 -9.49 6.20 3.39
N PRO A 99 -10.03 7.30 3.94
CA PRO A 99 -9.28 8.54 4.11
C PRO A 99 -8.20 8.42 5.19
N PRO A 100 -7.23 9.35 5.20
CA PRO A 100 -7.00 10.41 4.22
C PRO A 100 -6.39 9.89 2.92
N TYR A 101 -6.68 10.59 1.81
CA TYR A 101 -6.27 10.21 0.46
C TYR A 101 -5.09 11.05 0.00
N PHE A 102 -3.93 10.43 -0.13
CA PHE A 102 -2.72 11.08 -0.62
C PHE A 102 -1.75 10.05 -1.19
N TYR A 103 -0.88 10.52 -2.09
CA TYR A 103 0.22 9.70 -2.59
C TYR A 103 1.41 9.75 -1.65
N ILE A 104 2.12 8.63 -1.57
CA ILE A 104 3.36 8.48 -0.80
C ILE A 104 4.47 8.10 -1.78
N ARG A 105 5.62 8.78 -1.68
CA ARG A 105 6.85 8.40 -2.38
C ARG A 105 7.94 8.12 -1.36
N GLY A 106 8.46 6.90 -1.38
CA GLY A 106 9.37 6.44 -0.33
C GLY A 106 8.65 6.40 1.03
N ASP A 107 9.06 7.25 1.93
CA ASP A 107 8.52 7.40 3.29
C ASP A 107 7.79 8.73 3.51
N LYS A 108 7.47 9.49 2.45
CA LYS A 108 6.87 10.83 2.57
C LYS A 108 5.62 10.98 1.72
N ALA A 109 4.67 11.75 2.22
CA ALA A 109 3.56 12.24 1.39
C ALA A 109 4.11 13.07 0.23
N VAL A 110 3.60 12.86 -0.97
CA VAL A 110 3.92 13.70 -2.15
C VAL A 110 3.38 15.11 -1.92
N MET A 111 2.12 15.17 -1.49
CA MET A 111 1.47 16.39 -0.97
C MET A 111 0.63 15.99 0.25
N PRO A 112 0.66 16.77 1.33
CA PRO A 112 -0.23 16.53 2.47
C PRO A 112 -1.71 16.61 2.08
N PRO A 113 -2.60 15.86 2.76
CA PRO A 113 -4.05 15.90 2.53
C PRO A 113 -4.65 17.14 3.23
N THR A 114 -4.52 18.30 2.61
CA THR A 114 -4.96 19.61 3.12
C THR A 114 -6.40 19.96 2.76
N ASP A 115 -6.94 19.30 1.75
CA ASP A 115 -8.31 19.51 1.29
C ASP A 115 -9.25 18.47 1.90
N GLU A 116 -10.54 18.67 1.76
CA GLU A 116 -11.59 17.76 2.22
C GLU A 116 -12.43 17.28 1.05
N ILE A 117 -12.82 16.00 1.08
CA ILE A 117 -13.79 15.42 0.15
C ILE A 117 -15.00 14.87 0.93
N GLY A 118 -16.20 15.09 0.41
CA GLY A 118 -17.42 14.46 0.92
C GLY A 118 -17.47 12.97 0.59
N ASP A 119 -18.30 12.23 1.29
CA ASP A 119 -18.56 10.82 0.96
C ASP A 119 -19.32 10.67 -0.37
N ASN A 120 -19.17 9.52 -0.97
CA ASN A 120 -19.95 9.12 -2.14
C ASN A 120 -20.31 7.63 -2.06
N ALA A 121 -21.51 7.31 -2.49
CA ALA A 121 -21.95 5.94 -2.72
C ALA A 121 -22.85 5.91 -3.95
N THR A 122 -22.60 4.96 -4.83
CA THR A 122 -23.45 4.75 -6.01
C THR A 122 -24.81 4.21 -5.58
N ASP A 123 -25.87 4.81 -6.06
CA ASP A 123 -27.23 4.30 -5.88
C ASP A 123 -27.38 2.91 -6.50
N GLY A 124 -28.01 2.01 -5.79
CA GLY A 124 -28.22 0.65 -6.26
C GLY A 124 -28.49 -0.32 -5.11
N TRP A 125 -28.34 -1.62 -5.41
CA TRP A 125 -28.58 -2.69 -4.45
C TRP A 125 -27.42 -2.91 -3.46
N SER A 126 -26.24 -2.34 -3.73
CA SER A 126 -25.13 -2.29 -2.80
C SER A 126 -24.37 -0.97 -2.94
N PRO A 127 -24.20 -0.18 -1.88
CA PRO A 127 -23.54 1.12 -1.95
C PRO A 127 -22.06 1.04 -2.34
N ILE A 128 -21.41 -0.13 -2.22
CA ILE A 128 -20.01 -0.34 -2.59
C ILE A 128 -19.81 -0.86 -4.01
N GLN A 129 -20.87 -1.02 -4.77
CA GLN A 129 -20.82 -1.40 -6.17
C GLN A 129 -20.87 -0.15 -7.06
N GLY A 130 -19.75 0.20 -7.64
CA GLY A 130 -19.56 1.45 -8.37
C GLY A 130 -18.63 2.39 -7.62
N GLU A 131 -18.83 3.67 -7.77
CA GLU A 131 -18.01 4.68 -7.09
C GLU A 131 -18.40 4.78 -5.61
N PHE A 132 -17.45 4.42 -4.75
CA PHE A 132 -17.63 4.47 -3.30
C PHE A 132 -16.39 5.01 -2.60
N TRP A 133 -16.56 6.05 -1.78
CA TRP A 133 -15.53 6.55 -0.86
C TRP A 133 -16.17 7.25 0.35
N ARG A 134 -15.39 7.37 1.41
CA ARG A 134 -15.78 8.04 2.64
C ARG A 134 -15.27 9.47 2.68
N ALA A 135 -16.00 10.35 3.34
CA ALA A 135 -15.56 11.71 3.60
C ALA A 135 -14.25 11.75 4.39
N GLY A 136 -13.41 12.73 4.11
CA GLY A 136 -12.18 13.00 4.85
C GLY A 136 -11.14 13.77 4.06
N GLY A 137 -9.94 13.88 4.63
CA GLY A 137 -8.84 14.62 4.02
C GLY A 137 -8.38 14.03 2.70
N ILE A 138 -8.06 14.89 1.74
CA ILE A 138 -7.52 14.54 0.42
C ILE A 138 -6.41 15.51 0.04
N SER A 139 -5.35 15.01 -0.60
CA SER A 139 -4.31 15.89 -1.14
C SER A 139 -4.76 16.56 -2.44
N PRO A 140 -4.34 17.80 -2.71
CA PRO A 140 -4.75 18.56 -3.90
C PRO A 140 -4.40 17.88 -5.22
N ASP A 141 -3.35 17.05 -5.25
CA ASP A 141 -2.88 16.33 -6.44
C ASP A 141 -3.55 14.97 -6.65
N LEU A 142 -4.33 14.46 -5.69
CA LEU A 142 -5.00 13.19 -5.82
C LEU A 142 -6.44 13.35 -6.32
N LYS A 143 -6.74 12.65 -7.41
CA LYS A 143 -8.11 12.43 -7.91
C LYS A 143 -8.38 10.95 -7.93
N LEU A 144 -9.49 10.51 -7.32
CA LEU A 144 -9.78 9.08 -7.10
C LEU A 144 -9.83 8.29 -8.41
N ASP A 145 -10.41 8.85 -9.48
CA ASP A 145 -10.46 8.27 -10.83
C ASP A 145 -9.09 8.17 -11.52
N ARG A 146 -8.08 8.92 -11.04
CA ARG A 146 -6.72 8.95 -11.58
C ARG A 146 -5.73 8.10 -10.81
N VAL A 147 -6.13 7.51 -9.69
CA VAL A 147 -5.20 6.72 -8.87
C VAL A 147 -4.64 5.53 -9.65
N LEU A 148 -5.48 4.72 -10.29
CA LEU A 148 -4.99 3.57 -11.04
C LEU A 148 -4.12 3.95 -12.25
N PRO A 149 -4.50 4.91 -13.12
CA PRO A 149 -3.62 5.40 -14.18
C PRO A 149 -2.26 5.90 -13.65
N ARG A 150 -2.25 6.63 -12.52
CA ARG A 150 -1.01 7.12 -11.92
C ARG A 150 -0.12 5.97 -11.41
N LEU A 151 -0.68 5.02 -10.70
CA LEU A 151 0.06 3.84 -10.21
C LEU A 151 0.62 3.02 -11.38
N THR A 152 -0.14 2.87 -12.47
CA THR A 152 0.32 2.16 -13.66
C THR A 152 1.52 2.87 -14.31
N ALA A 153 1.47 4.20 -14.43
CA ALA A 153 2.59 4.97 -14.97
C ALA A 153 3.86 4.82 -14.11
N GLU A 154 3.74 4.90 -12.79
CA GLU A 154 4.86 4.72 -11.87
C GLU A 154 5.45 3.28 -11.94
N ALA A 155 4.60 2.25 -12.05
CA ALA A 155 5.06 0.88 -12.21
C ALA A 155 5.83 0.68 -13.53
N ILE A 156 5.35 1.28 -14.62
CA ILE A 156 6.04 1.26 -15.92
C ILE A 156 7.41 1.93 -15.81
N GLU A 157 7.52 3.07 -15.13
CA GLU A 157 8.79 3.75 -14.92
C GLU A 157 9.77 2.92 -14.07
N VAL A 158 9.30 2.21 -13.05
CA VAL A 158 10.13 1.27 -12.29
C VAL A 158 10.69 0.18 -13.21
N ILE A 159 9.85 -0.41 -14.06
CA ILE A 159 10.28 -1.46 -15.00
C ILE A 159 11.29 -0.95 -16.02
N LYS A 160 11.07 0.26 -16.57
CA LYS A 160 11.97 0.87 -17.56
C LYS A 160 13.34 1.23 -16.99
N ASN A 161 13.36 1.70 -15.73
CA ASN A 161 14.57 2.19 -15.08
C ASN A 161 15.22 1.14 -14.14
N ARG A 162 14.81 -0.14 -14.24
CA ARG A 162 15.39 -1.21 -13.44
C ARG A 162 16.87 -1.43 -13.79
N ASP A 163 17.61 -1.90 -12.83
CA ASP A 163 18.93 -2.46 -13.05
C ASP A 163 18.78 -3.80 -13.80
N GLU A 164 19.21 -3.87 -15.06
CA GLU A 164 19.06 -5.06 -15.90
C GLU A 164 19.95 -6.24 -15.45
N GLU A 165 20.97 -5.98 -14.63
CA GLU A 165 21.84 -7.01 -14.07
C GLU A 165 21.25 -7.66 -12.81
N LYS A 166 20.16 -7.11 -12.28
CA LYS A 166 19.49 -7.63 -11.08
C LYS A 166 18.07 -8.11 -11.36
N PRO A 167 17.64 -9.18 -10.75
CA PRO A 167 16.23 -9.54 -10.80
C PRO A 167 15.39 -8.49 -10.07
N LEU A 168 14.25 -8.15 -10.65
CA LEU A 168 13.29 -7.18 -10.08
C LEU A 168 12.17 -7.92 -9.37
N MET A 169 11.90 -7.51 -8.12
CA MET A 169 10.64 -7.76 -7.41
C MET A 169 9.82 -6.48 -7.44
N LEU A 170 8.69 -6.48 -8.15
CA LEU A 170 7.72 -5.40 -8.22
C LEU A 170 6.35 -5.88 -7.77
#